data_7e74f5604938e0ddc02b9b9832d7da98
#
_entry.id   7e74f5604938e0ddc02b9b9832d7da98
#
_cell.length_a   1.000
_cell.length_b   1.000
_cell.length_c   1.000
_cell.angle_alpha   90.00
_cell.angle_beta   90.00
_cell.angle_gamma   90.00
#
_symmetry.space_group_name_H-M   'P 1'
#
loop_
_entity.id
_entity.type
_entity.pdbx_description
1 polymer ?
#
loop_
_entity_poly.entity_id
_entity_poly.type
_entity_poly.pdbx_seq_one_letter_code
_entity_poly.pdbx_strand_id
1 'polypeptide(L)'
;MVEKAKIPDLRAAMNTVKPARTMSGLLNKRFHSLADIRPHLQYAPISVEGTVLDSQPMVEATTAGGVTDGRWSGVTRSWDIAGLGFVQLDESEYRETGGSITLVKEWLNSDVNGTPATLKTMRSADGATLVSISWVTESTDFRLDLQPVHADAVEANQRALRDLATKLGRRT
;
A
#
# COMPACT_ATOMS: atom_id res chain seq x y z
N MET A 1 -14.76 -4.97 -13.60
CA MET A 1 -14.83 -3.76 -14.48
C MET A 1 -13.45 -3.15 -14.54
N VAL A 2 -12.93 -2.84 -15.71
CA VAL A 2 -11.62 -2.16 -15.86
C VAL A 2 -11.91 -0.67 -16.03
N GLU A 3 -11.51 0.12 -15.06
CA GLU A 3 -11.70 1.58 -15.08
C GLU A 3 -10.59 2.23 -15.92
N LYS A 4 -10.97 3.11 -16.87
CA LYS A 4 -10.01 3.90 -17.63
C LYS A 4 -9.55 5.07 -16.76
N ALA A 5 -8.34 5.01 -16.21
CA ALA A 5 -7.76 6.07 -15.41
C ALA A 5 -6.34 6.38 -15.89
N LYS A 6 -5.83 7.57 -15.54
CA LYS A 6 -4.41 7.88 -15.67
C LYS A 6 -3.71 7.23 -14.49
N ILE A 7 -3.04 6.10 -14.74
CA ILE A 7 -2.28 5.38 -13.71
C ILE A 7 -0.91 6.05 -13.58
N PRO A 8 -0.54 6.52 -12.37
CA PRO A 8 0.82 6.98 -12.14
C PRO A 8 1.79 5.80 -12.25
N ASP A 9 2.93 6.02 -12.87
CA ASP A 9 4.03 5.07 -12.75
C ASP A 9 4.56 5.15 -11.30
N LEU A 10 4.28 4.12 -10.50
CA LEU A 10 4.66 4.08 -9.10
C LEU A 10 6.17 4.15 -8.91
N ARG A 11 6.96 3.55 -9.82
CA ARG A 11 8.43 3.66 -9.80
C ARG A 11 8.90 5.07 -10.14
N ALA A 12 8.29 5.72 -11.14
CA ALA A 12 8.64 7.08 -11.52
C ALA A 12 8.23 8.09 -10.44
N ALA A 13 7.08 7.90 -9.80
CA ALA A 13 6.62 8.73 -8.69
C ALA A 13 7.60 8.72 -7.52
N MET A 14 8.20 7.57 -7.20
CA MET A 14 9.26 7.46 -6.19
C MET A 14 10.49 8.30 -6.52
N ASN A 15 10.87 8.40 -7.80
CA ASN A 15 12.08 9.10 -8.24
C ASN A 15 11.91 10.63 -8.39
N THR A 16 10.66 11.12 -8.43
CA THR A 16 10.37 12.55 -8.72
C THR A 16 10.19 13.42 -7.50
N VAL A 17 10.10 12.86 -6.29
CA VAL A 17 9.93 13.64 -5.06
C VAL A 17 11.23 14.36 -4.71
N LYS A 18 11.32 15.65 -5.05
CA LYS A 18 12.43 16.53 -4.61
C LYS A 18 12.23 16.88 -3.13
N PRO A 19 13.27 16.75 -2.28
CA PRO A 19 13.16 17.13 -0.87
C PRO A 19 12.92 18.66 -0.78
N ALA A 20 11.78 19.05 -0.26
CA ALA A 20 11.48 20.44 0.04
C ALA A 20 12.25 20.88 1.30
N ARG A 21 12.84 22.08 1.26
CA ARG A 21 13.75 22.64 2.29
C ARG A 21 13.06 23.26 3.52
N THR A 22 11.78 22.96 3.80
CA THR A 22 11.02 23.49 4.93
C THR A 22 10.52 22.36 5.83
N MET A 23 9.69 22.65 6.85
CA MET A 23 9.11 21.65 7.78
C MET A 23 8.59 20.36 7.09
N SER A 24 8.38 20.41 5.78
CA SER A 24 8.15 19.26 4.91
C SER A 24 9.39 18.36 4.71
N GLY A 25 10.56 18.70 5.20
CA GLY A 25 11.76 17.84 5.09
C GLY A 25 11.62 16.48 5.79
N LEU A 26 10.69 16.39 6.75
CA LEU A 26 10.29 15.11 7.36
C LEU A 26 9.26 14.37 6.51
N LEU A 27 8.46 15.07 5.71
CA LEU A 27 7.40 14.52 4.85
C LEU A 27 7.95 13.68 3.69
N ASN A 28 9.22 13.87 3.31
CA ASN A 28 9.84 13.23 2.16
C ASN A 28 11.07 12.40 2.54
N LYS A 29 11.24 12.09 3.84
CA LYS A 29 12.34 11.22 4.25
C LYS A 29 12.03 9.80 3.83
N ARG A 30 12.94 9.20 3.08
CA ARG A 30 12.87 7.80 2.64
C ARG A 30 13.63 6.93 3.61
N PHE A 31 13.05 5.81 3.94
CA PHE A 31 13.63 4.80 4.81
C PHE A 31 13.76 3.50 4.01
N HIS A 32 14.78 2.71 4.29
CA HIS A 32 15.02 1.44 3.60
C HIS A 32 14.82 0.23 4.51
N SER A 33 14.45 0.46 5.76
CA SER A 33 14.10 -0.61 6.69
C SER A 33 12.91 -0.24 7.57
N LEU A 34 12.19 -1.26 8.05
CA LEU A 34 11.11 -1.06 9.01
C LEU A 34 11.67 -0.55 10.35
N ALA A 35 12.88 -0.95 10.74
CA ALA A 35 13.52 -0.51 11.98
C ALA A 35 13.76 1.01 11.99
N ASP A 36 14.16 1.58 10.84
CA ASP A 36 14.45 3.01 10.73
C ASP A 36 13.18 3.87 10.74
N ILE A 37 12.08 3.41 10.11
CA ILE A 37 10.83 4.19 10.05
C ILE A 37 9.96 4.03 11.29
N ARG A 38 10.04 2.88 11.97
CA ARG A 38 9.20 2.54 13.13
C ARG A 38 9.15 3.61 14.23
N PRO A 39 10.28 4.24 14.64
CA PRO A 39 10.26 5.31 15.65
C PRO A 39 9.46 6.55 15.26
N HIS A 40 9.20 6.74 13.95
CA HIS A 40 8.46 7.87 13.42
C HIS A 40 6.95 7.60 13.26
N LEU A 41 6.48 6.42 13.65
CA LEU A 41 5.08 6.01 13.53
C LEU A 41 4.40 5.93 14.89
N GLN A 42 3.09 6.27 14.92
CA GLN A 42 2.24 6.18 16.11
C GLN A 42 1.90 4.72 16.46
N TYR A 43 1.94 3.83 15.49
CA TYR A 43 1.50 2.42 15.58
C TYR A 43 2.55 1.45 15.04
N ALA A 44 2.31 0.16 15.24
CA ALA A 44 3.11 -0.90 14.63
C ALA A 44 2.53 -1.25 13.25
N PRO A 45 3.28 -1.05 12.14
CA PRO A 45 2.83 -1.48 10.83
C PRO A 45 2.54 -2.98 10.78
N ILE A 46 1.61 -3.38 9.90
CA ILE A 46 1.25 -4.78 9.72
C ILE A 46 2.48 -5.61 9.32
N SER A 47 2.61 -6.81 9.91
CA SER A 47 3.71 -7.72 9.57
C SER A 47 3.56 -8.25 8.14
N VAL A 48 4.68 -8.30 7.43
CA VAL A 48 4.80 -8.96 6.12
C VAL A 48 5.44 -10.35 6.24
N GLU A 49 5.72 -10.79 7.45
CA GLU A 49 6.35 -12.08 7.75
C GLU A 49 5.60 -13.24 7.11
N GLY A 50 6.33 -14.18 6.52
CA GLY A 50 5.76 -15.33 5.82
C GLY A 50 5.14 -15.02 4.45
N THR A 51 5.25 -13.79 3.97
CA THR A 51 4.82 -13.41 2.61
C THR A 51 6.00 -13.28 1.65
N VAL A 52 5.71 -13.13 0.35
CA VAL A 52 6.76 -12.84 -0.64
C VAL A 52 7.47 -11.51 -0.37
N LEU A 53 6.84 -10.57 0.35
CA LEU A 53 7.45 -9.28 0.73
C LEU A 53 8.56 -9.44 1.78
N ASP A 54 8.44 -10.45 2.64
CA ASP A 54 9.43 -10.75 3.67
C ASP A 54 10.75 -11.25 3.09
N SER A 55 10.66 -12.00 1.97
CA SER A 55 11.81 -12.57 1.29
C SER A 55 12.59 -11.59 0.40
N GLN A 56 12.11 -10.35 0.26
CA GLN A 56 12.70 -9.34 -0.61
C GLN A 56 13.05 -8.08 0.17
N PRO A 57 14.15 -7.39 -0.17
CA PRO A 57 14.46 -6.11 0.44
C PRO A 57 13.37 -5.09 0.12
N MET A 58 12.92 -4.36 1.14
CA MET A 58 12.06 -3.21 0.96
C MET A 58 12.81 -2.13 0.17
N VAL A 59 12.23 -1.66 -0.93
CA VAL A 59 12.84 -0.61 -1.76
C VAL A 59 12.86 0.70 -1.00
N GLU A 60 11.72 1.09 -0.45
CA GLU A 60 11.60 2.25 0.43
C GLU A 60 10.36 2.19 1.32
N ALA A 61 10.39 3.00 2.37
CA ALA A 61 9.22 3.38 3.13
C ALA A 61 9.19 4.89 3.34
N THR A 62 7.99 5.46 3.33
CA THR A 62 7.74 6.88 3.60
C THR A 62 6.62 7.04 4.61
N THR A 63 6.72 8.06 5.46
CA THR A 63 5.64 8.40 6.39
C THR A 63 4.49 9.07 5.66
N ALA A 64 3.27 8.86 6.14
CA ALA A 64 2.03 9.38 5.57
C ALA A 64 1.03 9.78 6.66
N GLY A 65 -0.06 10.41 6.25
CA GLY A 65 -1.17 10.76 7.17
C GLY A 65 -0.91 11.98 8.04
N GLY A 66 -1.56 12.01 9.21
CA GLY A 66 -1.44 13.06 10.20
C GLY A 66 -0.25 12.89 11.15
N VAL A 67 0.16 13.98 11.79
CA VAL A 67 1.24 13.98 12.80
C VAL A 67 0.67 14.33 14.16
N THR A 68 0.93 13.48 15.16
CA THR A 68 0.63 13.75 16.57
C THR A 68 1.87 13.42 17.39
N ASP A 69 2.31 14.33 18.25
CA ASP A 69 3.52 14.18 19.09
C ASP A 69 4.77 13.79 18.28
N GLY A 70 4.92 14.38 17.07
CA GLY A 70 6.05 14.16 16.18
C GLY A 70 6.06 12.80 15.48
N ARG A 71 4.98 12.00 15.58
CA ARG A 71 4.84 10.69 14.94
C ARG A 71 3.66 10.67 13.95
N TRP A 72 3.83 9.89 12.89
CA TRP A 72 2.91 9.80 11.77
C TRP A 72 1.87 8.69 11.96
N SER A 73 0.65 8.95 11.47
CA SER A 73 -0.46 7.99 11.52
C SER A 73 -0.46 7.00 10.36
N GLY A 74 0.46 7.12 9.40
CA GLY A 74 0.48 6.24 8.24
C GLY A 74 1.89 5.99 7.72
N VAL A 75 2.00 4.96 6.89
CA VAL A 75 3.22 4.55 6.20
C VAL A 75 2.90 3.95 4.84
N THR A 76 3.69 4.31 3.84
CA THR A 76 3.74 3.65 2.54
C THR A 76 5.02 2.85 2.46
N ARG A 77 4.93 1.56 2.16
CA ARG A 77 6.07 0.64 1.98
C ARG A 77 6.04 0.04 0.59
N SER A 78 7.21 -0.10 -0.05
CA SER A 78 7.30 -0.55 -1.44
C SER A 78 8.36 -1.62 -1.66
N TRP A 79 8.06 -2.55 -2.56
CA TRP A 79 8.91 -3.66 -2.97
C TRP A 79 8.90 -3.84 -4.48
N ASP A 80 10.01 -4.30 -5.04
CA ASP A 80 10.10 -4.75 -6.43
C ASP A 80 10.30 -6.27 -6.42
N ILE A 81 9.25 -7.01 -6.81
CA ILE A 81 9.20 -8.46 -6.70
C ILE A 81 9.41 -9.08 -8.08
N ALA A 82 10.52 -9.81 -8.24
CA ALA A 82 10.83 -10.49 -9.49
C ALA A 82 9.68 -11.41 -9.93
N GLY A 83 9.25 -11.27 -11.19
CA GLY A 83 8.15 -12.04 -11.78
C GLY A 83 6.74 -11.60 -11.38
N LEU A 84 6.57 -10.82 -10.31
CA LEU A 84 5.27 -10.26 -9.91
C LEU A 84 5.13 -8.80 -10.35
N GLY A 85 6.05 -7.94 -9.95
CA GLY A 85 6.05 -6.52 -10.26
C GLY A 85 6.30 -5.64 -9.04
N PHE A 86 5.97 -4.36 -9.18
CA PHE A 86 6.13 -3.39 -8.12
C PHE A 86 4.91 -3.42 -7.20
N VAL A 87 5.15 -3.65 -5.91
CA VAL A 87 4.11 -3.74 -4.86
C VAL A 87 4.25 -2.56 -3.91
N GLN A 88 3.14 -1.92 -3.59
CA GLN A 88 3.07 -0.85 -2.61
C GLN A 88 2.00 -1.18 -1.59
N LEU A 89 2.31 -1.04 -0.31
CA LEU A 89 1.38 -1.20 0.81
C LEU A 89 1.26 0.13 1.55
N ASP A 90 0.08 0.71 1.49
CA ASP A 90 -0.29 1.89 2.26
C ASP A 90 -1.07 1.46 3.50
N GLU A 91 -0.70 2.03 4.63
CA GLU A 91 -1.37 1.85 5.92
C GLU A 91 -1.64 3.21 6.54
N SER A 92 -2.85 3.43 7.02
CA SER A 92 -3.23 4.66 7.71
C SER A 92 -4.05 4.32 8.95
N GLU A 93 -3.47 4.59 10.12
CA GLU A 93 -4.20 4.53 11.39
C GLU A 93 -5.10 5.76 11.48
N TYR A 94 -6.42 5.57 11.44
CA TYR A 94 -7.38 6.67 11.37
C TYR A 94 -8.12 6.92 12.69
N ARG A 95 -8.25 5.92 13.54
CA ARG A 95 -9.08 5.99 14.75
C ARG A 95 -8.47 6.91 15.82
N GLU A 96 -7.18 6.79 16.08
CA GLU A 96 -6.48 7.62 17.07
C GLU A 96 -6.39 9.10 16.64
N THR A 97 -6.47 9.36 15.33
CA THR A 97 -6.55 10.74 14.79
C THR A 97 -7.97 11.31 14.78
N GLY A 98 -8.96 10.59 15.33
CA GLY A 98 -10.37 10.99 15.36
C GLY A 98 -11.08 10.84 14.02
N GLY A 99 -10.48 10.13 13.08
CA GLY A 99 -11.04 9.87 11.76
C GLY A 99 -12.15 8.82 11.76
N SER A 100 -12.95 8.83 10.70
CA SER A 100 -13.92 7.78 10.38
C SER A 100 -13.85 7.46 8.90
N ILE A 101 -14.12 6.20 8.54
CA ILE A 101 -14.15 5.76 7.14
C ILE A 101 -15.55 5.25 6.83
N THR A 102 -16.12 5.76 5.73
CA THR A 102 -17.38 5.28 5.21
C THR A 102 -17.13 4.34 4.04
N LEU A 103 -17.59 3.10 4.15
CA LEU A 103 -17.54 2.11 3.08
C LEU A 103 -18.80 2.18 2.24
N VAL A 104 -18.63 2.20 0.92
CA VAL A 104 -19.74 2.13 -0.04
C VAL A 104 -19.97 0.65 -0.37
N LYS A 105 -21.10 0.11 0.07
CA LYS A 105 -21.43 -1.32 -0.02
C LYS A 105 -21.33 -1.87 -1.44
N GLU A 106 -21.72 -1.08 -2.43
CA GLU A 106 -21.75 -1.45 -3.85
C GLU A 106 -20.34 -1.64 -4.43
N TRP A 107 -19.30 -1.13 -3.76
CA TRP A 107 -17.91 -1.29 -4.16
C TRP A 107 -17.21 -2.47 -3.51
N LEU A 108 -17.84 -3.06 -2.49
CA LEU A 108 -17.29 -4.22 -1.80
C LEU A 108 -17.52 -5.47 -2.64
N ASN A 109 -16.46 -5.98 -3.26
CA ASN A 109 -16.50 -7.09 -4.21
C ASN A 109 -15.48 -8.18 -3.90
N SER A 110 -14.81 -8.09 -2.76
CA SER A 110 -13.78 -9.01 -2.31
C SER A 110 -13.78 -9.13 -0.78
N ASP A 111 -12.85 -9.91 -0.26
CA ASP A 111 -12.67 -10.18 1.16
C ASP A 111 -11.18 -10.36 1.48
N VAL A 112 -10.76 -9.86 2.64
CA VAL A 112 -9.44 -10.09 3.24
C VAL A 112 -9.64 -10.63 4.65
N ASN A 113 -9.50 -11.94 4.85
CA ASN A 113 -9.66 -12.61 6.15
C ASN A 113 -11.01 -12.30 6.85
N GLY A 114 -12.12 -12.29 6.10
CA GLY A 114 -13.45 -11.96 6.62
C GLY A 114 -13.76 -10.47 6.68
N THR A 115 -12.80 -9.61 6.35
CA THR A 115 -13.01 -8.17 6.26
C THR A 115 -13.42 -7.80 4.83
N PRO A 116 -14.58 -7.13 4.63
CA PRO A 116 -14.99 -6.69 3.30
C PRO A 116 -13.94 -5.81 2.64
N ALA A 117 -13.68 -6.06 1.36
CA ALA A 117 -12.64 -5.41 0.60
C ALA A 117 -13.13 -4.96 -0.78
N THR A 118 -12.43 -3.99 -1.35
CA THR A 118 -12.59 -3.55 -2.74
C THR A 118 -11.39 -3.98 -3.56
N LEU A 119 -11.61 -4.81 -4.58
CA LEU A 119 -10.60 -5.22 -5.56
C LEU A 119 -10.87 -4.52 -6.88
N LYS A 120 -9.89 -3.78 -7.40
CA LYS A 120 -9.99 -3.03 -8.65
C LYS A 120 -8.84 -3.37 -9.59
N THR A 121 -9.10 -3.30 -10.88
CA THR A 121 -8.04 -3.24 -11.90
C THR A 121 -8.27 -2.01 -12.76
N MET A 122 -7.24 -1.20 -12.86
CA MET A 122 -7.20 0.00 -13.68
C MET A 122 -6.21 -0.22 -14.82
N ARG A 123 -6.54 0.29 -16.02
CA ARG A 123 -5.65 0.26 -17.17
C ARG A 123 -5.59 1.66 -17.78
N SER A 124 -4.39 2.16 -17.99
CA SER A 124 -4.17 3.43 -18.68
C SER A 124 -4.24 3.26 -20.20
N ALA A 125 -4.31 4.38 -20.92
CA ALA A 125 -4.36 4.38 -22.38
C ALA A 125 -3.07 3.85 -23.03
N ASP A 126 -1.94 3.97 -22.37
CA ASP A 126 -0.62 3.47 -22.78
C ASP A 126 -0.37 2.01 -22.38
N GLY A 127 -1.39 1.33 -21.81
CA GLY A 127 -1.37 -0.09 -21.49
C GLY A 127 -0.84 -0.44 -20.10
N ALA A 128 -0.44 0.53 -19.29
CA ALA A 128 -0.06 0.26 -17.90
C ALA A 128 -1.27 -0.28 -17.11
N THR A 129 -1.02 -1.28 -16.27
CA THR A 129 -2.06 -1.90 -15.43
C THR A 129 -1.70 -1.71 -13.96
N LEU A 130 -2.70 -1.36 -13.16
CA LEU A 130 -2.63 -1.33 -11.71
C LEU A 130 -3.75 -2.20 -11.14
N VAL A 131 -3.40 -3.16 -10.30
CA VAL A 131 -4.35 -3.93 -9.50
C VAL A 131 -4.26 -3.42 -8.08
N SER A 132 -5.41 -3.13 -7.47
CA SER A 132 -5.49 -2.57 -6.12
C SER A 132 -6.51 -3.34 -5.30
N ILE A 133 -6.16 -3.69 -4.06
CA ILE A 133 -7.09 -4.20 -3.07
C ILE A 133 -7.02 -3.31 -1.82
N SER A 134 -8.19 -2.87 -1.34
CA SER A 134 -8.29 -2.06 -0.12
C SER A 134 -9.29 -2.66 0.85
N TRP A 135 -8.97 -2.59 2.14
CA TRP A 135 -9.84 -3.03 3.22
C TRP A 135 -9.60 -2.17 4.47
N VAL A 136 -10.58 -2.13 5.35
CA VAL A 136 -10.56 -1.32 6.56
C VAL A 136 -10.83 -2.22 7.76
N THR A 137 -9.96 -2.16 8.74
CA THR A 137 -10.16 -2.77 10.06
C THR A 137 -10.77 -1.76 11.03
N GLU A 138 -10.90 -2.10 12.30
CA GLU A 138 -11.44 -1.17 13.31
C GLU A 138 -10.63 0.11 13.49
N SER A 139 -9.33 0.10 13.17
CA SER A 139 -8.45 1.24 13.41
C SER A 139 -7.65 1.68 12.20
N THR A 140 -7.44 0.78 11.22
CA THR A 140 -6.48 1.01 10.14
C THR A 140 -7.13 0.77 8.78
N ASP A 141 -6.88 1.71 7.88
CA ASP A 141 -7.13 1.59 6.44
C ASP A 141 -5.90 1.03 5.75
N PHE A 142 -6.11 0.03 4.90
CA PHE A 142 -5.08 -0.62 4.12
C PHE A 142 -5.38 -0.52 2.63
N ARG A 143 -4.33 -0.27 1.85
CA ARG A 143 -4.38 -0.43 0.40
C ARG A 143 -3.10 -1.12 -0.07
N LEU A 144 -3.28 -2.20 -0.82
CA LEU A 144 -2.20 -2.93 -1.46
C LEU A 144 -2.34 -2.79 -2.97
N ASP A 145 -1.33 -2.20 -3.59
CA ASP A 145 -1.28 -1.94 -5.02
C ASP A 145 -0.20 -2.80 -5.68
N LEU A 146 -0.51 -3.33 -6.86
CA LEU A 146 0.42 -4.08 -7.70
C LEU A 146 0.46 -3.46 -9.09
N GLN A 147 1.63 -3.02 -9.52
CA GLN A 147 1.93 -2.74 -10.91
C GLN A 147 2.65 -3.97 -11.49
N PRO A 148 1.92 -4.86 -12.21
CA PRO A 148 2.42 -6.18 -12.56
C PRO A 148 3.43 -6.13 -13.71
N VAL A 149 4.36 -7.11 -13.73
CA VAL A 149 5.24 -7.34 -14.89
C VAL A 149 4.42 -7.75 -16.13
N HIS A 150 3.41 -8.60 -15.92
CA HIS A 150 2.52 -9.10 -16.99
C HIS A 150 1.17 -8.38 -16.93
N ALA A 151 1.07 -7.23 -17.58
CA ALA A 151 -0.10 -6.34 -17.52
C ALA A 151 -1.42 -7.01 -17.99
N ASP A 152 -1.33 -7.95 -18.93
CA ASP A 152 -2.51 -8.62 -19.51
C ASP A 152 -3.04 -9.80 -18.69
N ALA A 153 -2.27 -10.30 -17.72
CA ALA A 153 -2.65 -11.42 -16.86
C ALA A 153 -3.56 -10.97 -15.69
N VAL A 154 -4.67 -10.28 -16.01
CA VAL A 154 -5.51 -9.58 -15.02
C VAL A 154 -5.98 -10.50 -13.89
N GLU A 155 -6.57 -11.65 -14.20
CA GLU A 155 -7.10 -12.58 -13.19
C GLU A 155 -5.99 -13.17 -12.30
N ALA A 156 -4.83 -13.50 -12.91
CA ALA A 156 -3.68 -14.01 -12.16
C ALA A 156 -3.12 -12.93 -11.21
N ASN A 157 -3.03 -11.69 -11.69
CA ASN A 157 -2.56 -10.55 -10.89
C ASN A 157 -3.53 -10.24 -9.72
N GLN A 158 -4.85 -10.27 -9.97
CA GLN A 158 -5.87 -10.10 -8.94
C GLN A 158 -5.78 -11.20 -7.87
N ARG A 159 -5.61 -12.45 -8.30
CA ARG A 159 -5.45 -13.59 -7.39
C ARG A 159 -4.21 -13.44 -6.54
N ALA A 160 -3.06 -13.16 -7.17
CA ALA A 160 -1.79 -12.98 -6.47
C ALA A 160 -1.88 -11.85 -5.42
N LEU A 161 -2.50 -10.72 -5.76
CA LEU A 161 -2.65 -9.60 -4.85
C LEU A 161 -3.57 -9.93 -3.67
N ARG A 162 -4.69 -10.60 -3.91
CA ARG A 162 -5.62 -11.05 -2.87
C ARG A 162 -4.96 -12.07 -1.94
N ASP A 163 -4.24 -13.05 -2.50
CA ASP A 163 -3.52 -14.06 -1.73
C ASP A 163 -2.43 -13.42 -0.85
N LEU A 164 -1.77 -12.38 -1.37
CA LEU A 164 -0.81 -11.60 -0.59
C LEU A 164 -1.51 -10.86 0.55
N ALA A 165 -2.59 -10.12 0.27
CA ALA A 165 -3.35 -9.40 1.28
C ALA A 165 -3.84 -10.31 2.42
N THR A 166 -4.34 -11.52 2.09
CA THR A 166 -4.82 -12.48 3.10
C THR A 166 -3.72 -13.07 3.99
N LYS A 167 -2.46 -12.97 3.58
CA LYS A 167 -1.31 -13.43 4.38
C LYS A 167 -0.72 -12.35 5.28
N LEU A 168 -1.03 -11.07 5.03
CA LEU A 168 -0.54 -9.97 5.85
C LEU A 168 -1.04 -10.08 7.29
N GLY A 169 -0.16 -9.79 8.26
CA GLY A 169 -0.47 -9.79 9.69
C GLY A 169 -0.68 -11.16 10.32
N ARG A 170 -0.59 -12.25 9.56
CA ARG A 170 -0.60 -13.60 10.14
C ARG A 170 0.77 -13.85 10.81
N ARG A 171 0.75 -14.08 12.11
CA ARG A 171 1.92 -14.65 12.79
C ARG A 171 2.00 -16.12 12.41
N THR A 172 3.13 -16.54 11.83
CA THR A 172 3.48 -17.95 11.61
C THR A 172 3.84 -18.64 12.92
#